data_e8d66d80584cfeaa95f33d367fab420a
#
_entry.id   e8d66d80584cfeaa95f33d367fab420a
#
_cell.length_a   1.000
_cell.length_b   1.000
_cell.length_c   1.000
_cell.angle_alpha   90.00
_cell.angle_beta   90.00
_cell.angle_gamma   90.00
#
_symmetry.space_group_name_H-M   'P 1'
#
loop_
_entity.id
_entity.type
_entity.pdbx_description
1 polymer ?
#
loop_
_entity_poly.entity_id
_entity_poly.type
_entity_poly.pdbx_seq_one_letter_code
_entity_poly.pdbx_strand_id
1 'polypeptide(L)'
;NRFVQFIDENRSQSVYPTDVSERLVLQTVDANGKSLANCQVDVLDLKGKTLGSTVTFSDGRTHFFPRDIGGTADDFTARAICGAQTKNGQLSRNGKREVELRFGFDRQVSKRVPVDIAVVIDTTGSMGSQIDRLKKTLAAIHFQLSNSPTQPDIRFGMIEYRDRGDEYVTRVTPLTGDVDAFQRALDRVEADGGGDTPEDLQEALEQAMHKLAWRSDGLRLGFIVADAVPHTDYGQKFNYRDAMRESLARGIKWTAVGAGGLPLQGEVIFRQIAQYTMGEYVFVTESGVGDSAGGVGEASHHIGTNYTAENLDQAII
;
A
#
# COMPACT_ATOMS: atom_id res chain seq x y z
N ASN A 1 -9.87 -12.58 13.32
CA ASN A 1 -9.27 -11.96 12.14
C ASN A 1 -7.98 -12.70 11.78
N ARG A 2 -7.94 -13.35 10.61
CA ARG A 2 -6.81 -14.19 10.15
C ARG A 2 -5.48 -13.42 10.14
N PHE A 3 -5.51 -12.13 9.77
CA PHE A 3 -4.30 -11.31 9.76
C PHE A 3 -3.76 -11.07 11.17
N VAL A 4 -4.61 -10.77 12.15
CA VAL A 4 -4.16 -10.61 13.56
C VAL A 4 -3.57 -11.92 14.07
N GLN A 5 -4.21 -13.05 13.77
CA GLN A 5 -3.68 -14.37 14.12
C GLN A 5 -2.32 -14.62 13.47
N PHE A 6 -2.17 -14.33 12.18
CA PHE A 6 -0.89 -14.46 11.47
C PHE A 6 0.22 -13.61 12.11
N ILE A 7 -0.06 -12.36 12.48
CA ILE A 7 0.92 -11.51 13.18
C ILE A 7 1.25 -12.07 14.57
N ASP A 8 0.25 -12.59 15.29
CA ASP A 8 0.45 -13.18 16.62
C ASP A 8 1.33 -14.45 16.57
N GLU A 9 1.11 -15.30 15.58
CA GLU A 9 1.90 -16.50 15.33
C GLU A 9 3.36 -16.19 14.94
N ASN A 10 3.59 -15.02 14.34
CA ASN A 10 4.89 -14.58 13.81
C ASN A 10 5.54 -13.45 14.63
N ARG A 11 5.18 -13.30 15.91
CA ARG A 11 5.73 -12.24 16.81
C ARG A 11 7.24 -12.33 17.04
N SER A 12 7.84 -13.50 16.79
CA SER A 12 9.29 -13.71 16.92
C SER A 12 10.10 -13.09 15.77
N GLN A 13 9.44 -12.69 14.68
CA GLN A 13 10.12 -12.04 13.57
C GLN A 13 10.61 -10.64 13.99
N SER A 14 11.80 -10.26 13.51
CA SER A 14 12.39 -8.95 13.78
C SER A 14 11.71 -7.88 12.91
N VAL A 15 10.56 -7.40 13.36
CA VAL A 15 9.76 -6.39 12.66
C VAL A 15 9.39 -5.25 13.61
N TYR A 16 9.12 -4.07 13.08
CA TYR A 16 8.65 -2.97 13.93
C TYR A 16 7.27 -3.30 14.51
N PRO A 17 7.08 -3.10 15.81
CA PRO A 17 5.81 -3.40 16.46
C PRO A 17 4.71 -2.50 15.91
N THR A 18 3.65 -3.11 15.40
CA THR A 18 2.46 -2.44 14.88
C THR A 18 1.22 -3.09 15.47
N ASP A 19 0.50 -2.39 16.31
CA ASP A 19 -0.71 -2.95 16.94
C ASP A 19 -1.94 -2.67 16.09
N VAL A 20 -2.31 -3.64 15.26
CA VAL A 20 -3.50 -3.63 14.39
C VAL A 20 -4.66 -4.46 14.95
N SER A 21 -4.60 -4.86 16.21
CA SER A 21 -5.62 -5.71 16.85
C SER A 21 -6.97 -5.02 16.99
N GLU A 22 -6.97 -3.69 17.10
CA GLU A 22 -8.17 -2.86 17.22
C GLU A 22 -8.33 -1.97 15.99
N ARG A 23 -9.11 -2.43 15.03
CA ARG A 23 -9.46 -1.65 13.86
C ARG A 23 -10.80 -0.94 14.06
N LEU A 24 -10.82 0.39 13.93
CA LEU A 24 -12.02 1.19 13.84
C LEU A 24 -12.20 1.69 12.41
N VAL A 25 -13.42 1.64 11.88
CA VAL A 25 -13.72 1.92 10.48
C VAL A 25 -14.70 3.08 10.38
N LEU A 26 -14.41 4.00 9.47
CA LEU A 26 -15.32 5.05 9.07
C LEU A 26 -15.65 4.91 7.59
N GLN A 27 -16.92 5.09 7.25
CA GLN A 27 -17.39 5.18 5.88
C GLN A 27 -18.07 6.52 5.64
N THR A 28 -17.75 7.17 4.54
CA THR A 28 -18.42 8.40 4.07
C THR A 28 -19.24 8.10 2.84
N VAL A 29 -20.49 8.56 2.85
CA VAL A 29 -21.42 8.40 1.73
C VAL A 29 -22.14 9.71 1.43
N ASP A 30 -22.56 9.87 0.20
CA ASP A 30 -23.39 11.00 -0.26
C ASP A 30 -24.87 10.88 0.21
N ALA A 31 -25.72 11.80 -0.19
CA ALA A 31 -27.14 11.80 0.16
C ALA A 31 -27.86 10.52 -0.31
N ASN A 32 -27.41 9.91 -1.40
CA ASN A 32 -27.97 8.70 -2.01
C ASN A 32 -27.30 7.40 -1.54
N GLY A 33 -26.34 7.47 -0.60
CA GLY A 33 -25.62 6.32 -0.10
C GLY A 33 -24.45 5.85 -0.98
N LYS A 34 -24.03 6.66 -1.99
CA LYS A 34 -22.86 6.37 -2.80
C LYS A 34 -21.59 6.78 -2.06
N SER A 35 -20.55 5.98 -2.16
CA SER A 35 -19.26 6.20 -1.49
C SER A 35 -18.63 7.54 -1.86
N LEU A 36 -18.08 8.25 -0.87
CA LEU A 36 -17.31 9.48 -1.05
C LEU A 36 -15.83 9.21 -0.77
N ALA A 37 -15.01 9.26 -1.80
CA ALA A 37 -13.55 9.18 -1.71
C ALA A 37 -12.93 10.53 -1.37
N ASN A 38 -11.67 10.50 -0.95
CA ASN A 38 -10.83 11.68 -0.68
C ASN A 38 -11.42 12.64 0.38
N CYS A 39 -12.27 12.15 1.28
CA CYS A 39 -12.67 12.90 2.46
C CYS A 39 -11.56 12.84 3.50
N GLN A 40 -11.13 14.00 3.99
CA GLN A 40 -10.19 14.07 5.12
C GLN A 40 -10.91 13.61 6.39
N VAL A 41 -10.26 12.76 7.16
CA VAL A 41 -10.78 12.26 8.43
C VAL A 41 -9.75 12.44 9.53
N ASP A 42 -10.11 13.19 10.56
CA ASP A 42 -9.32 13.30 11.79
C ASP A 42 -9.94 12.43 12.88
N VAL A 43 -9.12 11.71 13.59
CA VAL A 43 -9.52 10.94 14.76
C VAL A 43 -9.11 11.70 16.01
N LEU A 44 -10.08 12.00 16.84
CA LEU A 44 -9.93 12.85 18.02
C LEU A 44 -10.17 12.03 19.30
N ASP A 45 -9.41 12.32 20.33
CA ASP A 45 -9.73 11.87 21.69
C ASP A 45 -10.94 12.64 22.28
N LEU A 46 -11.37 12.25 23.48
CA LEU A 46 -12.49 12.90 24.17
C LEU A 46 -12.22 14.38 24.54
N LYS A 47 -10.95 14.81 24.52
CA LYS A 47 -10.55 16.21 24.76
C LYS A 47 -10.46 17.02 23.48
N GLY A 48 -10.73 16.41 22.32
CA GLY A 48 -10.65 17.05 21.01
C GLY A 48 -9.24 17.12 20.43
N LYS A 49 -8.26 16.45 21.05
CA LYS A 49 -6.91 16.34 20.48
C LYS A 49 -6.90 15.36 19.33
N THR A 50 -6.36 15.76 18.19
CA THR A 50 -6.13 14.85 17.04
C THR A 50 -5.07 13.82 17.41
N LEU A 51 -5.43 12.56 17.28
CA LEU A 51 -4.56 11.40 17.46
C LEU A 51 -3.92 10.97 16.14
N GLY A 52 -4.66 11.09 15.04
CA GLY A 52 -4.21 10.76 13.71
C GLY A 52 -5.17 11.29 12.66
N SER A 53 -4.70 11.33 11.42
CA SER A 53 -5.49 11.72 10.26
C SER A 53 -5.41 10.65 9.19
N THR A 54 -6.46 10.52 8.40
CA THR A 54 -6.56 9.59 7.28
C THR A 54 -7.44 10.18 6.19
N VAL A 55 -7.49 9.52 5.03
CA VAL A 55 -8.32 9.93 3.89
C VAL A 55 -9.15 8.73 3.46
N THR A 56 -10.42 8.95 3.10
CA THR A 56 -11.27 7.87 2.60
C THR A 56 -10.85 7.41 1.21
N PHE A 57 -10.80 6.10 0.99
CA PHE A 57 -10.45 5.47 -0.27
C PHE A 57 -11.64 5.45 -1.25
N SER A 58 -11.49 4.79 -2.40
CA SER A 58 -12.48 4.77 -3.48
C SER A 58 -13.85 4.23 -3.06
N ASP A 59 -13.89 3.34 -2.08
CA ASP A 59 -15.11 2.77 -1.49
C ASP A 59 -15.74 3.64 -0.38
N GLY A 60 -15.19 4.85 -0.17
CA GLY A 60 -15.61 5.77 0.89
C GLY A 60 -15.17 5.35 2.29
N ARG A 61 -14.39 4.30 2.41
CA ARG A 61 -13.93 3.78 3.70
C ARG A 61 -12.53 4.25 4.04
N THR A 62 -12.29 4.35 5.33
CA THR A 62 -10.96 4.44 5.92
C THR A 62 -10.98 3.78 7.29
N HIS A 63 -9.81 3.53 7.83
CA HIS A 63 -9.70 2.97 9.16
C HIS A 63 -8.56 3.61 9.97
N PHE A 64 -8.53 3.33 11.24
CA PHE A 64 -7.39 3.64 12.09
C PHE A 64 -7.25 2.59 13.20
N PHE A 65 -6.05 2.56 13.78
CA PHE A 65 -5.69 1.61 14.82
C PHE A 65 -5.35 2.37 16.10
N PRO A 66 -6.29 2.49 17.06
CA PRO A 66 -6.10 3.32 18.24
C PRO A 66 -4.85 2.98 19.05
N ARG A 67 -4.55 1.70 19.22
CA ARG A 67 -3.36 1.26 19.96
C ARG A 67 -2.06 1.64 19.27
N ASP A 68 -2.02 1.55 17.94
CA ASP A 68 -0.82 1.88 17.19
C ASP A 68 -0.48 3.39 17.25
N ILE A 69 -1.51 4.25 17.33
CA ILE A 69 -1.35 5.72 17.42
C ILE A 69 -1.32 6.23 18.85
N GLY A 70 -1.21 5.34 19.85
CA GLY A 70 -1.11 5.71 21.26
C GLY A 70 -2.41 6.19 21.91
N GLY A 71 -3.56 5.93 21.28
CA GLY A 71 -4.87 6.23 21.86
C GLY A 71 -5.17 5.29 23.03
N THR A 72 -5.35 5.84 24.23
CA THR A 72 -5.66 5.08 25.46
C THR A 72 -7.14 5.08 25.82
N ALA A 73 -7.93 6.00 25.24
CA ALA A 73 -9.37 6.10 25.48
C ALA A 73 -10.12 4.92 24.84
N ASP A 74 -11.32 4.63 25.36
CA ASP A 74 -12.23 3.66 24.78
C ASP A 74 -13.05 4.25 23.64
N ASP A 75 -13.34 5.54 23.70
CA ASP A 75 -14.18 6.25 22.74
C ASP A 75 -13.40 7.32 21.99
N PHE A 76 -13.75 7.49 20.72
CA PHE A 76 -13.11 8.43 19.81
C PHE A 76 -14.15 9.16 18.96
N THR A 77 -13.85 10.39 18.60
CA THR A 77 -14.62 11.11 17.58
C THR A 77 -13.89 11.09 16.26
N ALA A 78 -14.54 10.57 15.22
CA ALA A 78 -14.07 10.70 13.85
C ALA A 78 -14.73 11.92 13.20
N ARG A 79 -13.94 12.92 12.82
CA ARG A 79 -14.37 14.14 12.14
C ARG A 79 -14.03 14.02 10.67
N ALA A 80 -15.05 13.85 9.82
CA ALA A 80 -14.86 13.77 8.37
C ALA A 80 -15.22 15.09 7.68
N ILE A 81 -14.37 15.51 6.76
CA ILE A 81 -14.53 16.70 5.93
C ILE A 81 -14.62 16.23 4.47
N CYS A 82 -15.79 16.40 3.84
CA CYS A 82 -16.02 16.08 2.44
C CYS A 82 -16.54 17.34 1.74
N GLY A 83 -15.77 17.89 0.81
CA GLY A 83 -16.09 19.17 0.20
C GLY A 83 -16.21 20.28 1.25
N ALA A 84 -17.32 21.01 1.25
CA ALA A 84 -17.57 22.09 2.21
C ALA A 84 -18.27 21.62 3.51
N GLN A 85 -18.57 20.32 3.65
CA GLN A 85 -19.30 19.80 4.80
C GLN A 85 -18.39 19.05 5.76
N THR A 86 -18.65 19.22 7.05
CA THR A 86 -18.00 18.48 8.13
C THR A 86 -19.04 17.68 8.91
N LYS A 87 -18.71 16.42 9.19
CA LYS A 87 -19.53 15.55 10.04
C LYS A 87 -18.68 14.80 11.06
N ASN A 88 -19.27 14.55 12.21
CA ASN A 88 -18.66 13.79 13.30
C ASN A 88 -19.39 12.46 13.51
N GLY A 89 -18.64 11.44 13.83
CA GLY A 89 -19.14 10.13 14.22
C GLY A 89 -18.42 9.62 15.47
N GLN A 90 -19.13 8.84 16.26
CA GLN A 90 -18.57 8.24 17.47
C GLN A 90 -18.16 6.80 17.17
N LEU A 91 -16.96 6.44 17.59
CA LEU A 91 -16.37 5.11 17.49
C LEU A 91 -15.94 4.66 18.89
N SER A 92 -16.07 3.38 19.18
CA SER A 92 -15.71 2.82 20.48
C SER A 92 -15.00 1.47 20.32
N ARG A 93 -13.96 1.23 21.13
CA ARG A 93 -13.30 -0.07 21.23
C ARG A 93 -14.25 -1.17 21.68
N ASN A 94 -15.04 -0.85 22.70
CA ASN A 94 -15.91 -1.78 23.40
C ASN A 94 -17.35 -1.73 22.88
N GLY A 95 -17.64 -0.90 21.87
CA GLY A 95 -18.94 -0.68 21.31
C GLY A 95 -18.94 -0.66 19.77
N LYS A 96 -19.40 0.45 19.22
CA LYS A 96 -19.51 0.63 17.77
C LYS A 96 -18.15 0.90 17.14
N ARG A 97 -17.60 -0.10 16.46
CA ARG A 97 -16.31 -0.03 15.76
C ARG A 97 -16.39 0.48 14.33
N GLU A 98 -17.59 0.61 13.80
CA GLU A 98 -17.83 1.13 12.44
C GLU A 98 -18.86 2.26 12.49
N VAL A 99 -18.63 3.33 11.74
CA VAL A 99 -19.56 4.44 11.60
C VAL A 99 -19.68 4.86 10.14
N GLU A 100 -20.93 5.03 9.68
CA GLU A 100 -21.24 5.65 8.39
C GLU A 100 -21.61 7.12 8.63
N LEU A 101 -20.99 8.02 7.89
CA LEU A 101 -21.31 9.44 7.86
C LEU A 101 -21.90 9.80 6.51
N ARG A 102 -23.19 10.16 6.52
CA ARG A 102 -23.94 10.54 5.31
C ARG A 102 -23.92 12.05 5.14
N PHE A 103 -23.41 12.50 4.00
CA PHE A 103 -23.34 13.92 3.63
C PHE A 103 -24.58 14.33 2.82
N GLY A 104 -24.97 15.62 2.93
CA GLY A 104 -26.20 16.15 2.32
C GLY A 104 -26.04 16.66 0.88
N PHE A 105 -25.09 16.11 0.13
CA PHE A 105 -24.88 16.43 -1.29
C PHE A 105 -24.72 15.14 -2.11
N ASP A 106 -24.92 15.23 -3.40
CA ASP A 106 -24.71 14.13 -4.33
C ASP A 106 -23.26 14.08 -4.79
N ARG A 107 -22.68 12.88 -4.80
CA ARG A 107 -21.32 12.67 -5.32
C ARG A 107 -21.22 13.16 -6.77
N GLN A 108 -20.30 14.08 -6.99
CA GLN A 108 -19.91 14.45 -8.34
C GLN A 108 -18.85 13.46 -8.84
N VAL A 109 -19.13 12.81 -9.96
CA VAL A 109 -18.17 11.92 -10.61
C VAL A 109 -17.48 12.69 -11.72
N SER A 110 -16.18 12.86 -11.63
CA SER A 110 -15.39 13.39 -12.74
C SER A 110 -15.50 12.44 -13.93
N LYS A 111 -15.59 13.00 -15.14
CA LYS A 111 -15.52 12.19 -16.37
C LYS A 111 -14.17 11.47 -16.51
N ARG A 112 -13.11 12.06 -15.95
CA ARG A 112 -11.77 11.49 -15.90
C ARG A 112 -11.32 11.52 -14.44
N VAL A 113 -11.27 10.35 -13.82
CA VAL A 113 -10.79 10.23 -12.44
C VAL A 113 -9.26 10.24 -12.46
N PRO A 114 -8.60 11.16 -11.72
CA PRO A 114 -7.16 11.12 -11.58
C PRO A 114 -6.73 9.84 -10.85
N VAL A 115 -5.76 9.12 -11.41
CA VAL A 115 -5.18 7.91 -10.81
C VAL A 115 -3.67 8.00 -10.87
N ASP A 116 -3.02 7.95 -9.73
CA ASP A 116 -1.58 7.85 -9.61
C ASP A 116 -1.20 6.43 -9.24
N ILE A 117 -0.30 5.84 -10.02
CA ILE A 117 0.22 4.48 -9.82
C ILE A 117 1.73 4.59 -9.65
N ALA A 118 2.24 4.17 -8.50
CA ALA A 118 3.68 4.10 -8.26
C ALA A 118 4.11 2.65 -8.00
N VAL A 119 5.23 2.26 -8.58
CA VAL A 119 5.87 0.97 -8.35
C VAL A 119 7.16 1.19 -7.56
N VAL A 120 7.26 0.61 -6.39
CA VAL A 120 8.49 0.49 -5.61
C VAL A 120 9.02 -0.92 -5.91
N ILE A 121 10.10 -1.01 -6.66
CA ILE A 121 10.60 -2.28 -7.17
C ILE A 121 12.03 -2.52 -6.73
N ASP A 122 12.23 -3.69 -6.15
CA ASP A 122 13.54 -4.26 -5.94
C ASP A 122 14.19 -4.56 -7.30
N THR A 123 15.42 -4.09 -7.47
CA THR A 123 16.17 -4.26 -8.72
C THR A 123 17.47 -5.03 -8.52
N THR A 124 17.54 -5.83 -7.46
CA THR A 124 18.64 -6.78 -7.26
C THR A 124 18.57 -7.94 -8.25
N GLY A 125 19.68 -8.68 -8.38
CA GLY A 125 19.84 -9.67 -9.43
C GLY A 125 18.77 -10.75 -9.52
N SER A 126 18.16 -11.14 -8.39
CA SER A 126 17.08 -12.13 -8.30
C SER A 126 15.77 -11.68 -8.98
N MET A 127 15.55 -10.36 -9.14
CA MET A 127 14.31 -9.78 -9.64
C MET A 127 14.17 -9.74 -11.17
N GLY A 128 15.12 -10.28 -11.93
CA GLY A 128 15.15 -10.15 -13.39
C GLY A 128 13.86 -10.60 -14.09
N SER A 129 13.30 -11.73 -13.69
CA SER A 129 12.05 -12.24 -14.28
C SER A 129 10.85 -11.34 -14.01
N GLN A 130 10.77 -10.72 -12.84
CA GLN A 130 9.68 -9.82 -12.44
C GLN A 130 9.77 -8.48 -13.19
N ILE A 131 11.00 -7.94 -13.31
CA ILE A 131 11.29 -6.73 -14.08
C ILE A 131 10.93 -6.92 -15.55
N ASP A 132 11.37 -8.01 -16.17
CA ASP A 132 11.04 -8.34 -17.58
C ASP A 132 9.55 -8.49 -17.82
N ARG A 133 8.84 -9.06 -16.85
CA ARG A 133 7.39 -9.18 -16.92
C ARG A 133 6.72 -7.82 -16.84
N LEU A 134 7.12 -6.97 -15.90
CA LEU A 134 6.57 -5.61 -15.77
C LEU A 134 6.80 -4.80 -17.04
N LYS A 135 7.99 -4.87 -17.65
CA LYS A 135 8.30 -4.24 -18.96
C LYS A 135 7.33 -4.65 -20.05
N LYS A 136 7.01 -5.93 -20.13
CA LYS A 136 6.13 -6.48 -21.18
C LYS A 136 4.65 -6.14 -20.97
N THR A 137 4.23 -5.96 -19.72
CA THR A 137 2.81 -5.84 -19.37
C THR A 137 2.33 -4.42 -19.16
N LEU A 138 3.24 -3.44 -18.99
CA LEU A 138 2.86 -2.04 -18.74
C LEU A 138 1.91 -1.49 -19.82
N ALA A 139 2.18 -1.74 -21.09
CA ALA A 139 1.33 -1.30 -22.19
C ALA A 139 -0.07 -1.93 -22.14
N ALA A 140 -0.16 -3.20 -21.74
CA ALA A 140 -1.44 -3.89 -21.54
C ALA A 140 -2.21 -3.32 -20.35
N ILE A 141 -1.53 -3.07 -19.23
CA ILE A 141 -2.11 -2.43 -18.04
C ILE A 141 -2.67 -1.05 -18.40
N HIS A 142 -1.86 -0.21 -19.05
CA HIS A 142 -2.31 1.11 -19.49
C HIS A 142 -3.50 1.02 -20.46
N PHE A 143 -3.45 0.11 -21.44
CA PHE A 143 -4.54 -0.10 -22.39
C PHE A 143 -5.85 -0.48 -21.68
N GLN A 144 -5.81 -1.43 -20.75
CA GLN A 144 -7.00 -1.89 -20.03
C GLN A 144 -7.59 -0.78 -19.15
N LEU A 145 -6.75 -0.06 -18.41
CA LEU A 145 -7.19 1.04 -17.56
C LEU A 145 -7.76 2.20 -18.38
N SER A 146 -7.12 2.55 -19.51
CA SER A 146 -7.57 3.64 -20.39
C SER A 146 -8.88 3.33 -21.11
N ASN A 147 -9.18 2.05 -21.34
CA ASN A 147 -10.43 1.60 -21.95
C ASN A 147 -11.51 1.27 -20.91
N SER A 148 -11.26 1.55 -19.64
CA SER A 148 -12.29 1.41 -18.61
C SER A 148 -13.42 2.41 -18.82
N PRO A 149 -14.66 2.15 -18.37
CA PRO A 149 -15.80 3.03 -18.54
C PRO A 149 -15.58 4.46 -18.01
N THR A 150 -14.70 4.61 -17.03
CA THR A 150 -14.38 5.90 -16.38
C THR A 150 -13.27 6.68 -17.07
N GLN A 151 -12.55 6.08 -18.04
CA GLN A 151 -11.40 6.67 -18.75
C GLN A 151 -10.48 7.48 -17.81
N PRO A 152 -9.80 6.84 -16.86
CA PRO A 152 -9.04 7.54 -15.84
C PRO A 152 -7.89 8.36 -16.44
N ASP A 153 -7.54 9.45 -15.75
CA ASP A 153 -6.33 10.22 -16.03
C ASP A 153 -5.17 9.64 -15.24
N ILE A 154 -4.40 8.74 -15.88
CA ILE A 154 -3.40 7.92 -15.20
C ILE A 154 -2.03 8.59 -15.27
N ARG A 155 -1.30 8.55 -14.15
CA ARG A 155 0.13 8.82 -14.10
C ARG A 155 0.85 7.63 -13.50
N PHE A 156 2.00 7.27 -14.07
CA PHE A 156 2.89 6.24 -13.56
C PHE A 156 4.17 6.87 -13.00
N GLY A 157 4.68 6.30 -11.91
CA GLY A 157 5.96 6.63 -11.32
C GLY A 157 6.64 5.38 -10.77
N MET A 158 7.94 5.45 -10.50
CA MET A 158 8.69 4.30 -10.02
C MET A 158 9.79 4.72 -9.06
N ILE A 159 10.05 3.88 -8.07
CA ILE A 159 11.22 3.90 -7.22
C ILE A 159 11.92 2.55 -7.41
N GLU A 160 13.06 2.54 -8.06
CA GLU A 160 13.99 1.43 -8.10
C GLU A 160 14.80 1.44 -6.80
N TYR A 161 15.05 0.28 -6.21
CA TYR A 161 15.91 0.22 -5.03
C TYR A 161 16.78 -1.04 -4.98
N ARG A 162 17.87 -0.93 -4.27
CA ARG A 162 18.83 -1.97 -3.89
C ARG A 162 19.31 -1.70 -2.47
N ASP A 163 20.38 -2.35 -2.05
CA ASP A 163 20.98 -2.09 -0.75
C ASP A 163 22.11 -1.05 -0.78
N ARG A 164 22.57 -0.67 0.41
CA ARG A 164 23.74 0.18 0.63
C ARG A 164 24.99 -0.57 0.22
N GLY A 165 25.79 0.06 -0.64
CA GLY A 165 27.00 -0.55 -1.20
C GLY A 165 26.84 -1.00 -2.63
N ASP A 166 25.62 -1.14 -3.11
CA ASP A 166 25.32 -1.33 -4.53
C ASP A 166 25.60 -0.05 -5.36
N GLU A 167 25.42 -0.11 -6.66
CA GLU A 167 25.60 1.04 -7.57
C GLU A 167 24.75 2.24 -7.15
N TYR A 168 23.56 1.98 -6.58
CA TYR A 168 22.65 2.96 -6.00
C TYR A 168 21.77 2.32 -4.92
N VAL A 169 21.29 3.14 -4.00
CA VAL A 169 20.28 2.73 -3.04
C VAL A 169 18.87 2.93 -3.64
N THR A 170 18.62 4.10 -4.23
CA THR A 170 17.34 4.39 -4.89
C THR A 170 17.53 5.20 -6.17
N ARG A 171 16.61 4.98 -7.14
CA ARG A 171 16.42 5.82 -8.32
C ARG A 171 14.96 6.17 -8.46
N VAL A 172 14.63 7.43 -8.72
CA VAL A 172 13.26 7.94 -8.75
C VAL A 172 12.88 8.30 -10.19
N THR A 173 11.84 7.67 -10.69
CA THR A 173 11.10 8.09 -11.90
C THR A 173 9.84 8.81 -11.45
N PRO A 174 9.73 10.14 -11.67
CA PRO A 174 8.58 10.92 -11.23
C PRO A 174 7.24 10.44 -11.82
N LEU A 175 6.14 10.74 -11.13
CA LEU A 175 4.79 10.49 -11.66
C LEU A 175 4.55 11.30 -12.94
N THR A 176 4.28 10.61 -14.05
CA THR A 176 4.04 11.19 -15.37
C THR A 176 2.84 10.57 -16.08
N GLY A 177 2.07 11.38 -16.81
CA GLY A 177 1.04 10.91 -17.74
C GLY A 177 1.58 10.53 -19.14
N ASP A 178 2.87 10.78 -19.40
CA ASP A 178 3.54 10.32 -20.62
C ASP A 178 3.96 8.86 -20.44
N VAL A 179 3.09 7.95 -20.91
CA VAL A 179 3.29 6.50 -20.79
C VAL A 179 4.53 6.04 -21.57
N ASP A 180 4.80 6.65 -22.72
CA ASP A 180 5.99 6.31 -23.51
C ASP A 180 7.28 6.71 -22.80
N ALA A 181 7.28 7.88 -22.12
CA ALA A 181 8.40 8.29 -21.30
C ALA A 181 8.61 7.34 -20.10
N PHE A 182 7.53 6.92 -19.46
CA PHE A 182 7.59 5.94 -18.37
C PHE A 182 8.07 4.58 -18.87
N GLN A 183 7.56 4.09 -20.02
CA GLN A 183 8.03 2.85 -20.63
C GLN A 183 9.53 2.88 -20.93
N ARG A 184 10.02 3.98 -21.52
CA ARG A 184 11.47 4.15 -21.75
C ARG A 184 12.28 4.16 -20.45
N ALA A 185 11.75 4.66 -19.36
CA ALA A 185 12.41 4.59 -18.06
C ALA A 185 12.45 3.15 -17.54
N LEU A 186 11.31 2.46 -17.60
CA LEU A 186 11.19 1.06 -17.21
C LEU A 186 12.06 0.11 -18.04
N ASP A 187 12.18 0.33 -19.35
CA ASP A 187 13.02 -0.49 -20.24
C ASP A 187 14.51 -0.46 -19.86
N ARG A 188 14.95 0.63 -19.18
CA ARG A 188 16.33 0.77 -18.70
C ARG A 188 16.58 0.14 -17.33
N VAL A 189 15.53 -0.30 -16.65
CA VAL A 189 15.71 -1.00 -15.37
C VAL A 189 16.38 -2.34 -15.61
N GLU A 190 17.45 -2.60 -14.90
CA GLU A 190 18.21 -3.85 -14.98
C GLU A 190 18.29 -4.47 -13.59
N ALA A 191 18.12 -5.79 -13.55
CA ALA A 191 18.37 -6.57 -12.35
C ALA A 191 19.89 -6.77 -12.22
N ASP A 192 20.48 -6.16 -11.21
CA ASP A 192 21.92 -6.28 -10.96
C ASP A 192 22.24 -5.95 -9.50
N GLY A 193 23.42 -6.34 -9.01
CA GLY A 193 23.76 -6.15 -7.61
C GLY A 193 23.04 -7.14 -6.69
N GLY A 194 22.99 -6.80 -5.40
CA GLY A 194 22.39 -7.68 -4.41
C GLY A 194 23.26 -8.92 -4.16
N GLY A 195 24.40 -8.78 -3.45
CA GLY A 195 25.26 -9.93 -3.08
C GLY A 195 24.81 -10.63 -1.81
N ASP A 196 23.89 -10.01 -1.10
CA ASP A 196 23.34 -10.45 0.19
C ASP A 196 21.87 -9.99 0.31
N THR A 197 21.28 -10.33 1.42
CA THR A 197 19.95 -9.87 1.86
C THR A 197 20.08 -9.51 3.34
N PRO A 198 19.41 -8.49 3.84
CA PRO A 198 18.24 -7.73 3.34
C PRO A 198 18.57 -6.59 2.36
N GLU A 199 17.51 -5.89 1.87
CA GLU A 199 17.57 -4.75 0.95
C GLU A 199 16.94 -3.48 1.56
N ASP A 200 17.28 -2.27 1.06
CA ASP A 200 16.84 -1.01 1.69
C ASP A 200 15.47 -0.52 1.17
N LEU A 201 14.41 -1.33 1.35
CA LEU A 201 13.03 -0.92 1.05
C LEU A 201 12.59 0.32 1.84
N GLN A 202 13.14 0.55 3.04
CA GLN A 202 12.74 1.68 3.87
C GLN A 202 13.11 3.01 3.23
N GLU A 203 14.32 3.11 2.65
CA GLU A 203 14.73 4.27 1.86
C GLU A 203 13.82 4.46 0.64
N ALA A 204 13.50 3.36 -0.06
CA ALA A 204 12.59 3.42 -1.21
C ALA A 204 11.19 3.94 -0.85
N LEU A 205 10.65 3.52 0.27
CA LEU A 205 9.37 4.02 0.77
C LEU A 205 9.45 5.50 1.18
N GLU A 206 10.55 5.94 1.79
CA GLU A 206 10.78 7.36 2.09
C GLU A 206 10.79 8.19 0.80
N GLN A 207 11.48 7.74 -0.25
CA GLN A 207 11.48 8.41 -1.55
C GLN A 207 10.08 8.42 -2.18
N ALA A 208 9.34 7.32 -2.10
CA ALA A 208 7.96 7.24 -2.62
C ALA A 208 7.03 8.23 -1.91
N MET A 209 7.21 8.43 -0.61
CA MET A 209 6.41 9.38 0.17
C MET A 209 6.79 10.84 -0.09
N HIS A 210 8.08 11.14 -0.26
CA HIS A 210 8.58 12.52 -0.24
C HIS A 210 9.01 13.06 -1.61
N LYS A 211 9.27 12.20 -2.60
CA LYS A 211 9.70 12.62 -3.95
C LYS A 211 8.63 12.47 -5.02
N LEU A 212 7.66 11.56 -4.83
CA LEU A 212 6.56 11.46 -5.77
C LEU A 212 5.48 12.51 -5.47
N ALA A 213 5.16 13.31 -6.50
CA ALA A 213 4.15 14.37 -6.40
C ALA A 213 2.73 13.78 -6.56
N TRP A 214 2.27 13.03 -5.55
CA TRP A 214 0.95 12.44 -5.52
C TRP A 214 -0.16 13.48 -5.58
N ARG A 215 -1.17 13.30 -6.44
CA ARG A 215 -2.35 14.16 -6.52
C ARG A 215 -3.26 13.93 -5.30
N SER A 216 -3.75 14.99 -4.71
CA SER A 216 -4.64 14.92 -3.55
C SER A 216 -6.11 14.62 -3.91
N ASP A 217 -6.50 14.87 -5.16
CA ASP A 217 -7.87 14.76 -5.67
C ASP A 217 -8.14 13.44 -6.41
N GLY A 218 -7.15 12.55 -6.53
CA GLY A 218 -7.21 11.28 -7.25
C GLY A 218 -7.12 10.04 -6.38
N LEU A 219 -7.17 8.90 -7.02
CA LEU A 219 -6.79 7.62 -6.43
C LEU A 219 -5.26 7.50 -6.43
N ARG A 220 -4.71 6.97 -5.36
CA ARG A 220 -3.26 6.80 -5.17
C ARG A 220 -2.98 5.35 -4.83
N LEU A 221 -2.37 4.65 -5.78
CA LEU A 221 -2.08 3.23 -5.70
C LEU A 221 -0.56 3.03 -5.72
N GLY A 222 -0.04 2.36 -4.74
CA GLY A 222 1.36 1.95 -4.67
C GLY A 222 1.47 0.43 -4.74
N PHE A 223 2.47 -0.04 -5.47
CA PHE A 223 2.84 -1.44 -5.54
C PHE A 223 4.26 -1.60 -5.04
N ILE A 224 4.47 -2.51 -4.09
CA ILE A 224 5.80 -2.93 -3.65
C ILE A 224 6.05 -4.29 -4.27
N VAL A 225 7.14 -4.46 -5.02
CA VAL A 225 7.49 -5.71 -5.69
C VAL A 225 8.90 -6.10 -5.29
N ALA A 226 9.04 -7.18 -4.52
CA ALA A 226 10.34 -7.63 -4.06
C ALA A 226 10.34 -9.10 -3.62
N ASP A 227 11.51 -9.70 -3.57
CA ASP A 227 11.77 -11.05 -3.06
C ASP A 227 12.70 -11.06 -1.83
N ALA A 228 13.13 -9.89 -1.36
CA ALA A 228 14.03 -9.73 -0.24
C ALA A 228 13.35 -9.08 0.99
N VAL A 229 13.86 -9.42 2.17
CA VAL A 229 13.43 -8.81 3.43
C VAL A 229 13.99 -7.39 3.54
N PRO A 230 13.19 -6.41 4.02
CA PRO A 230 13.71 -5.07 4.27
C PRO A 230 14.70 -5.02 5.44
N HIS A 231 15.77 -4.22 5.32
CA HIS A 231 16.60 -3.86 6.47
C HIS A 231 15.77 -3.16 7.56
N THR A 232 15.89 -3.62 8.79
CA THR A 232 15.28 -3.00 9.98
C THR A 232 16.33 -2.55 10.99
N ASP A 233 17.59 -2.76 10.71
CA ASP A 233 18.77 -2.55 11.55
C ASP A 233 19.60 -1.31 11.20
N TYR A 234 19.31 -0.63 10.09
CA TYR A 234 20.05 0.56 9.65
C TYR A 234 19.81 1.80 10.51
N GLY A 235 18.88 1.76 11.45
CA GLY A 235 18.57 2.90 12.33
C GLY A 235 18.05 4.13 11.58
N GLN A 236 17.37 3.93 10.45
CA GLN A 236 16.77 4.99 9.66
C GLN A 236 15.72 5.75 10.48
N LYS A 237 15.68 7.07 10.33
CA LYS A 237 14.72 7.92 11.02
C LYS A 237 13.30 7.71 10.50
N PHE A 238 13.17 7.49 9.19
CA PHE A 238 11.94 7.13 8.52
C PHE A 238 11.98 5.64 8.21
N ASN A 239 10.99 4.90 8.61
CA ASN A 239 10.90 3.47 8.43
C ASN A 239 9.57 3.06 7.82
N TYR A 240 9.37 1.78 7.47
CA TYR A 240 8.15 1.33 6.81
C TYR A 240 6.88 1.57 7.66
N ARG A 241 6.98 1.65 8.99
CA ARG A 241 5.86 1.98 9.87
C ARG A 241 5.45 3.46 9.71
N ASP A 242 6.43 4.35 9.55
CA ASP A 242 6.15 5.77 9.26
C ASP A 242 5.53 5.91 7.87
N ALA A 243 6.06 5.16 6.88
CA ALA A 243 5.48 5.11 5.54
C ALA A 243 4.03 4.62 5.53
N MET A 244 3.68 3.57 6.30
CA MET A 244 2.30 3.10 6.44
C MET A 244 1.37 4.19 7.00
N ARG A 245 1.80 4.87 8.07
CA ARG A 245 1.01 5.92 8.73
C ARG A 245 0.81 7.13 7.82
N GLU A 246 1.87 7.59 7.18
CA GLU A 246 1.81 8.69 6.23
C GLU A 246 0.97 8.33 5.00
N SER A 247 1.10 7.10 4.50
CA SER A 247 0.28 6.61 3.38
C SER A 247 -1.21 6.62 3.73
N LEU A 248 -1.58 6.15 4.91
CA LEU A 248 -2.97 6.19 5.36
C LEU A 248 -3.47 7.63 5.50
N ALA A 249 -2.64 8.53 6.07
CA ALA A 249 -2.95 9.94 6.20
C ALA A 249 -3.15 10.65 4.85
N ARG A 250 -2.50 10.17 3.79
CA ARG A 250 -2.57 10.70 2.43
C ARG A 250 -3.49 9.91 1.51
N GLY A 251 -4.11 8.83 1.99
CA GLY A 251 -4.98 7.96 1.21
C GLY A 251 -4.23 7.21 0.09
N ILE A 252 -2.99 6.80 0.33
CA ILE A 252 -2.21 5.95 -0.57
C ILE A 252 -2.41 4.50 -0.15
N LYS A 253 -2.89 3.68 -1.06
CA LYS A 253 -3.12 2.24 -0.85
C LYS A 253 -1.93 1.47 -1.41
N TRP A 254 -1.30 0.64 -0.57
CA TRP A 254 -0.18 -0.21 -0.98
C TRP A 254 -0.63 -1.65 -1.17
N THR A 255 -0.42 -2.17 -2.38
CA THR A 255 -0.43 -3.61 -2.65
C THR A 255 1.00 -4.11 -2.59
N ALA A 256 1.27 -5.04 -1.69
CA ALA A 256 2.59 -5.62 -1.54
C ALA A 256 2.64 -6.97 -2.27
N VAL A 257 3.53 -7.07 -3.25
CA VAL A 257 3.74 -8.23 -4.11
C VAL A 257 5.04 -8.90 -3.70
N GLY A 258 4.92 -10.01 -2.98
CA GLY A 258 6.04 -10.88 -2.66
C GLY A 258 6.38 -11.76 -3.86
N ALA A 259 7.60 -11.68 -4.34
CA ALA A 259 8.12 -12.59 -5.37
C ALA A 259 8.72 -13.86 -4.73
N GLY A 260 8.97 -14.86 -5.55
CA GLY A 260 9.55 -16.12 -5.10
C GLY A 260 10.88 -15.89 -4.38
N GLY A 261 11.01 -16.46 -3.18
CA GLY A 261 12.19 -16.27 -2.32
C GLY A 261 11.98 -15.33 -1.13
N LEU A 262 10.89 -14.56 -1.11
CA LEU A 262 10.60 -13.65 0.00
C LEU A 262 10.53 -14.41 1.35
N PRO A 263 11.44 -14.13 2.30
CA PRO A 263 11.43 -14.79 3.60
C PRO A 263 10.21 -14.42 4.44
N LEU A 264 9.87 -15.24 5.44
CA LEU A 264 8.72 -15.02 6.33
C LEU A 264 8.72 -13.64 6.98
N GLN A 265 9.88 -13.12 7.38
CA GLN A 265 9.99 -11.76 7.92
C GLN A 265 9.55 -10.71 6.92
N GLY A 266 9.94 -10.84 5.65
CA GLY A 266 9.51 -9.96 4.55
C GLY A 266 8.00 -10.05 4.33
N GLU A 267 7.43 -11.26 4.33
CA GLU A 267 5.98 -11.45 4.24
C GLU A 267 5.23 -10.75 5.37
N VAL A 268 5.71 -10.87 6.62
CA VAL A 268 5.11 -10.20 7.77
C VAL A 268 5.08 -8.68 7.55
N ILE A 269 6.20 -8.09 7.12
CA ILE A 269 6.30 -6.65 6.85
C ILE A 269 5.37 -6.25 5.70
N PHE A 270 5.37 -6.99 4.59
CA PHE A 270 4.53 -6.70 3.44
C PHE A 270 3.04 -6.77 3.77
N ARG A 271 2.64 -7.77 4.55
CA ARG A 271 1.26 -7.89 5.06
C ARG A 271 0.91 -6.76 6.02
N GLN A 272 1.84 -6.30 6.86
CA GLN A 272 1.61 -5.12 7.72
C GLN A 272 1.35 -3.88 6.86
N ILE A 273 2.21 -3.59 5.87
CA ILE A 273 2.07 -2.43 4.98
C ILE A 273 0.72 -2.48 4.24
N ALA A 274 0.42 -3.61 3.59
CA ALA A 274 -0.79 -3.79 2.82
C ALA A 274 -2.05 -3.61 3.69
N GLN A 275 -2.15 -4.33 4.80
CA GLN A 275 -3.33 -4.27 5.67
C GLN A 275 -3.51 -2.91 6.34
N TYR A 276 -2.41 -2.25 6.72
CA TYR A 276 -2.46 -0.94 7.34
C TYR A 276 -3.00 0.13 6.38
N THR A 277 -2.71 0.00 5.10
CA THR A 277 -3.09 0.96 4.04
C THR A 277 -4.32 0.52 3.24
N MET A 278 -5.07 -0.48 3.71
CA MET A 278 -6.26 -1.05 3.05
C MET A 278 -5.97 -1.69 1.67
N GLY A 279 -4.72 -2.03 1.40
CA GLY A 279 -4.32 -2.77 0.22
C GLY A 279 -4.30 -4.28 0.45
N GLU A 280 -3.63 -4.97 -0.46
CA GLU A 280 -3.59 -6.43 -0.49
C GLU A 280 -2.14 -6.94 -0.47
N TYR A 281 -1.96 -8.13 0.05
CA TYR A 281 -0.72 -8.88 -0.12
C TYR A 281 -0.95 -9.96 -1.17
N VAL A 282 -0.12 -9.97 -2.19
CA VAL A 282 -0.14 -10.93 -3.28
C VAL A 282 1.21 -11.64 -3.33
N PHE A 283 1.21 -12.93 -3.56
CA PHE A 283 2.43 -13.70 -3.79
C PHE A 283 2.47 -14.17 -5.24
N VAL A 284 3.58 -13.88 -5.92
CA VAL A 284 3.78 -14.22 -7.33
C VAL A 284 4.83 -15.31 -7.46
N THR A 285 4.45 -16.42 -8.07
CA THR A 285 5.37 -17.51 -8.43
C THR A 285 5.90 -17.35 -9.85
N GLU A 286 7.04 -17.94 -10.16
CA GLU A 286 7.62 -17.88 -11.52
C GLU A 286 6.70 -18.47 -12.59
N SER A 287 5.91 -19.49 -12.22
CA SER A 287 4.99 -20.18 -13.15
C SER A 287 3.55 -19.67 -13.10
N GLY A 288 3.23 -18.76 -12.19
CA GLY A 288 1.85 -18.32 -11.95
C GLY A 288 0.95 -19.36 -11.28
N VAL A 289 1.48 -20.52 -10.91
CA VAL A 289 0.75 -21.63 -10.26
C VAL A 289 1.64 -22.24 -9.17
N GLY A 290 1.16 -22.25 -7.94
CA GLY A 290 1.57 -23.19 -6.91
C GLY A 290 2.75 -22.77 -6.05
N ASP A 291 3.88 -23.40 -6.22
CA ASP A 291 4.91 -23.45 -5.17
C ASP A 291 5.73 -22.16 -5.05
N SER A 292 6.02 -21.76 -3.80
CA SER A 292 6.97 -20.69 -3.53
C SER A 292 8.38 -21.10 -3.94
N ALA A 293 9.30 -20.15 -4.09
CA ALA A 293 10.69 -20.39 -4.48
C ALA A 293 11.50 -21.30 -3.53
N GLY A 294 10.93 -21.74 -2.40
CA GLY A 294 11.49 -22.79 -1.57
C GLY A 294 11.60 -24.17 -2.24
N GLY A 295 11.08 -24.31 -3.47
CA GLY A 295 11.15 -25.56 -4.22
C GLY A 295 9.98 -26.52 -3.99
N VAL A 296 9.93 -27.57 -4.79
CA VAL A 296 8.91 -28.62 -4.69
C VAL A 296 9.05 -29.33 -3.34
N GLY A 297 8.05 -29.20 -2.49
CA GLY A 297 7.96 -29.92 -1.22
C GLY A 297 8.52 -29.18 0.00
N GLU A 298 9.03 -27.95 -0.13
CA GLU A 298 9.31 -27.12 1.03
C GLU A 298 8.04 -26.45 1.55
N ALA A 299 7.89 -26.47 2.88
CA ALA A 299 6.75 -25.84 3.53
C ALA A 299 6.80 -24.33 3.30
N SER A 300 5.96 -23.85 2.40
CA SER A 300 5.80 -22.43 2.16
C SER A 300 4.93 -21.83 3.24
N HIS A 301 5.37 -20.73 3.85
CA HIS A 301 4.55 -19.90 4.72
C HIS A 301 3.38 -19.24 3.98
N HIS A 302 3.33 -19.38 2.66
CA HIS A 302 2.21 -19.02 1.81
C HIS A 302 1.18 -20.15 1.62
N ILE A 303 1.31 -21.26 2.33
CA ILE A 303 0.38 -22.41 2.23
C ILE A 303 -0.99 -22.03 2.81
N GLY A 304 -2.03 -22.50 2.12
CA GLY A 304 -3.42 -22.38 2.54
C GLY A 304 -4.25 -21.46 1.66
N THR A 305 -5.47 -21.17 2.11
CA THR A 305 -6.45 -20.34 1.37
C THR A 305 -6.31 -18.84 1.63
N ASN A 306 -5.20 -18.39 2.22
CA ASN A 306 -5.04 -17.01 2.71
C ASN A 306 -4.28 -16.12 1.76
N TYR A 307 -3.78 -16.65 0.66
CA TYR A 307 -3.04 -15.89 -0.34
C TYR A 307 -3.59 -16.17 -1.73
N THR A 308 -3.37 -15.24 -2.63
CA THR A 308 -3.61 -15.41 -4.06
C THR A 308 -2.25 -15.51 -4.73
N ALA A 309 -1.99 -16.62 -5.44
CA ALA A 309 -0.83 -16.75 -6.31
C ALA A 309 -1.25 -16.28 -7.69
N GLU A 310 -0.75 -15.13 -8.11
CA GLU A 310 -1.11 -14.51 -9.38
C GLU A 310 0.15 -14.14 -10.17
N ASN A 311 -0.01 -13.87 -11.43
CA ASN A 311 1.03 -13.22 -12.20
C ASN A 311 1.09 -11.73 -11.85
N LEU A 312 2.27 -11.11 -11.94
CA LEU A 312 2.47 -9.71 -11.59
C LEU A 312 1.51 -8.77 -12.34
N ASP A 313 1.27 -9.02 -13.61
CA ASP A 313 0.32 -8.28 -14.43
C ASP A 313 -1.12 -8.38 -13.91
N GLN A 314 -1.54 -9.56 -13.47
CA GLN A 314 -2.86 -9.76 -12.86
C GLN A 314 -2.97 -9.11 -11.48
N ALA A 315 -1.87 -9.05 -10.73
CA ALA A 315 -1.86 -8.40 -9.43
C ALA A 315 -1.98 -6.85 -9.51
N ILE A 316 -1.60 -6.26 -10.65
CA ILE A 316 -1.64 -4.80 -10.86
C ILE A 316 -2.98 -4.34 -11.46
N ILE A 317 -3.63 -5.18 -12.27
CA ILE A 317 -4.91 -4.90 -12.90
C ILE A 317 -6.08 -5.17 -11.95
#